data_6ab84ff29285ed5568768a5989d4b1d7
#
_entry.id   6ab84ff29285ed5568768a5989d4b1d7
#
_cell.length_a   1.000
_cell.length_b   1.000
_cell.length_c   1.000
_cell.angle_alpha   90.00
_cell.angle_beta   90.00
_cell.angle_gamma   90.00
#
_symmetry.space_group_name_H-M   'P 1'
#
loop_
_entity.id
_entity.type
_entity.pdbx_description
1 polymer ?
#
loop_
_entity_poly.entity_id
_entity_poly.type
_entity_poly.pdbx_seq_one_letter_code
_entity_poly.pdbx_strand_id
1 'polypeptide(L)'
;MTARRSPPPDPLWKLDLHGATPERAIQLVQQELASRYPRGHSPGRIITGRGNHSVVGKSPVLVAVKRFLHSPEARALGVKNVQPDKGGGAFMVTLYAPGEAPT
;
A
#
# COMPACT_ATOMS: atom_id res chain seq x y z
N MET A 1 -26.72 18.01 -14.56
CA MET A 1 -25.59 17.19 -14.94
C MET A 1 -25.07 16.39 -13.76
N THR A 2 -24.97 15.11 -13.94
CA THR A 2 -24.53 14.26 -12.85
C THR A 2 -23.02 14.27 -12.78
N ALA A 3 -22.49 14.61 -11.62
CA ALA A 3 -21.05 14.55 -11.43
C ALA A 3 -20.61 13.08 -11.42
N ARG A 4 -19.77 12.73 -12.34
CA ARG A 4 -19.19 11.41 -12.34
C ARG A 4 -17.90 11.43 -11.56
N ARG A 5 -17.79 10.47 -10.67
CA ARG A 5 -16.49 10.26 -10.05
C ARG A 5 -15.52 9.76 -11.10
N SER A 6 -14.39 10.41 -11.18
CA SER A 6 -13.32 9.86 -11.98
C SER A 6 -12.90 8.53 -11.37
N PRO A 7 -12.61 7.52 -12.19
CA PRO A 7 -12.04 6.29 -11.66
C PRO A 7 -10.70 6.62 -10.98
N PRO A 8 -10.31 5.85 -9.96
CA PRO A 8 -8.99 6.07 -9.37
C PRO A 8 -7.92 5.87 -10.43
N PRO A 9 -6.81 6.60 -10.35
CA PRO A 9 -5.74 6.43 -11.32
C PRO A 9 -5.16 5.02 -11.24
N ASP A 10 -4.69 4.50 -12.37
CA ASP A 10 -4.00 3.21 -12.38
C ASP A 10 -2.71 3.33 -11.59
N PRO A 11 -2.36 2.30 -10.83
CA PRO A 11 -1.09 2.34 -10.11
C PRO A 11 0.09 2.30 -11.08
N LEU A 12 1.13 3.05 -10.74
CA LEU A 12 2.37 3.04 -11.51
C LEU A 12 3.21 1.81 -11.19
N TRP A 13 2.94 1.16 -10.07
CA TRP A 13 3.64 -0.06 -9.69
C TRP A 13 2.72 -0.93 -8.85
N LYS A 14 3.06 -2.20 -8.82
CA LYS A 14 2.33 -3.18 -8.01
C LYS A 14 3.34 -4.03 -7.26
N LEU A 15 3.03 -4.31 -6.01
CA LEU A 15 3.83 -5.20 -5.18
C LEU A 15 2.91 -6.31 -4.68
N ASP A 16 3.17 -7.53 -5.14
CA ASP A 16 2.37 -8.69 -4.75
C ASP A 16 3.07 -9.42 -3.61
N LEU A 17 2.43 -9.46 -2.45
CA LEU A 17 2.96 -10.10 -1.26
C LEU A 17 2.37 -11.47 -1.01
N HIS A 18 1.68 -12.03 -2.03
CA HIS A 18 1.08 -13.35 -1.92
C HIS A 18 2.14 -14.38 -1.51
N GLY A 19 1.84 -15.12 -0.47
CA GLY A 19 2.76 -16.15 -0.01
C GLY A 19 3.88 -15.70 0.91
N ALA A 20 4.01 -14.40 1.14
CA ALA A 20 5.05 -13.89 2.03
C ALA A 20 4.62 -14.04 3.50
N THR A 21 5.61 -14.21 4.38
CA THR A 21 5.37 -14.10 5.81
C THR A 21 5.15 -12.63 6.17
N PRO A 22 4.53 -12.33 7.33
CA PRO A 22 4.35 -10.94 7.72
C PRO A 22 5.67 -10.16 7.78
N GLU A 23 6.72 -10.76 8.31
CA GLU A 23 8.02 -10.10 8.41
C GLU A 23 8.63 -9.83 7.04
N ARG A 24 8.54 -10.81 6.15
CA ARG A 24 9.07 -10.65 4.79
C ARG A 24 8.25 -9.61 4.02
N ALA A 25 6.92 -9.60 4.23
CA ALA A 25 6.06 -8.62 3.59
C ALA A 25 6.46 -7.19 3.95
N ILE A 26 6.73 -6.94 5.24
CA ILE A 26 7.15 -5.62 5.68
C ILE A 26 8.48 -5.23 5.04
N GLN A 27 9.44 -6.15 4.97
CA GLN A 27 10.72 -5.88 4.31
C GLN A 27 10.54 -5.51 2.85
N LEU A 28 9.67 -6.24 2.14
CA LEU A 28 9.42 -5.99 0.72
C LEU A 28 8.74 -4.63 0.52
N VAL A 29 7.80 -4.27 1.40
CA VAL A 29 7.15 -2.97 1.34
C VAL A 29 8.16 -1.85 1.57
N GLN A 30 9.03 -2.00 2.57
CA GLN A 30 10.07 -1.01 2.86
C GLN A 30 10.98 -0.80 1.64
N GLN A 31 11.42 -1.90 1.02
CA GLN A 31 12.29 -1.83 -0.16
C GLN A 31 11.59 -1.15 -1.33
N GLU A 32 10.33 -1.49 -1.56
CA GLU A 32 9.58 -0.92 -2.67
C GLU A 32 9.38 0.59 -2.46
N LEU A 33 8.99 1.00 -1.27
CA LEU A 33 8.78 2.42 -0.97
C LEU A 33 10.08 3.21 -1.12
N ALA A 34 11.18 2.65 -0.63
CA ALA A 34 12.48 3.31 -0.74
C ALA A 34 12.90 3.51 -2.20
N SER A 35 12.50 2.60 -3.08
CA SER A 35 12.78 2.72 -4.51
C SER A 35 11.83 3.70 -5.21
N ARG A 36 10.55 3.67 -4.85
CA ARG A 36 9.54 4.41 -5.60
C ARG A 36 9.40 5.86 -5.18
N TYR A 37 9.58 6.14 -3.90
CA TYR A 37 9.41 7.50 -3.41
C TYR A 37 10.35 8.51 -4.06
N PRO A 38 11.67 8.26 -4.12
CA PRO A 38 12.57 9.24 -4.73
C PRO A 38 12.30 9.48 -6.21
N ARG A 39 11.66 8.53 -6.87
CA ARG A 39 11.35 8.62 -8.29
C ARG A 39 9.99 9.24 -8.58
N GLY A 40 9.24 9.56 -7.53
CA GLY A 40 7.90 10.12 -7.70
C GLY A 40 6.90 9.15 -8.29
N HIS A 41 7.11 7.85 -8.14
CA HIS A 41 6.20 6.83 -8.68
C HIS A 41 5.01 6.65 -7.75
N SER A 42 3.91 7.30 -8.05
CA SER A 42 2.70 7.27 -7.23
C SER A 42 1.47 7.38 -8.12
N PRO A 43 0.36 6.69 -7.81
CA PRO A 43 0.22 5.77 -6.70
C PRO A 43 0.75 4.37 -6.99
N GLY A 44 0.89 3.57 -5.94
CA GLY A 44 1.24 2.18 -6.05
C GLY A 44 0.17 1.30 -5.44
N ARG A 45 0.18 0.02 -5.79
CA ARG A 45 -0.76 -0.95 -5.26
C ARG A 45 0.00 -2.07 -4.57
N ILE A 46 -0.39 -2.35 -3.33
CA ILE A 46 0.21 -3.43 -2.54
C ILE A 46 -0.85 -4.51 -2.34
N ILE A 47 -0.57 -5.70 -2.84
CA ILE A 47 -1.51 -6.82 -2.82
C ILE A 47 -1.09 -7.78 -1.71
N THR A 48 -1.94 -7.94 -0.72
CA THR A 48 -1.67 -8.83 0.40
C THR A 48 -2.41 -10.15 0.30
N GLY A 49 -3.43 -10.18 -0.56
CA GLY A 49 -4.31 -11.33 -0.66
C GLY A 49 -5.44 -11.25 0.34
N ARG A 50 -6.53 -11.93 0.03
CA ARG A 50 -7.66 -12.04 0.93
C ARG A 50 -7.38 -13.09 1.98
N GLY A 51 -7.88 -12.90 3.19
CA GLY A 51 -7.71 -13.86 4.25
C GLY A 51 -8.73 -14.99 4.21
N ASN A 52 -8.92 -15.59 3.04
CA ASN A 52 -9.97 -16.57 2.82
C ASN A 52 -9.82 -17.84 3.65
N HIS A 53 -8.62 -18.14 4.07
CA HIS A 53 -8.34 -19.36 4.84
C HIS A 53 -8.26 -19.09 6.32
N SER A 54 -8.48 -17.86 6.73
CA SER A 54 -8.45 -17.50 8.14
C SER A 54 -9.86 -17.63 8.71
N VAL A 55 -9.97 -18.20 9.90
CA VAL A 55 -11.24 -18.30 10.61
C VAL A 55 -11.82 -16.92 10.85
N VAL A 56 -10.97 -15.93 11.00
CA VAL A 56 -11.39 -14.55 11.28
C VAL A 56 -11.52 -13.74 10.01
N GLY A 57 -11.18 -14.32 8.86
CA GLY A 57 -11.27 -13.64 7.57
C GLY A 57 -10.18 -12.64 7.30
N LYS A 58 -9.19 -12.52 8.16
CA LYS A 58 -8.07 -11.59 7.98
C LYS A 58 -6.75 -12.33 7.91
N SER A 59 -5.96 -12.04 6.89
CA SER A 59 -4.64 -12.63 6.78
C SER A 59 -3.67 -11.90 7.71
N PRO A 60 -2.73 -12.61 8.34
CA PRO A 60 -1.70 -11.97 9.14
C PRO A 60 -0.87 -10.97 8.35
N VAL A 61 -0.62 -11.25 7.08
CA VAL A 61 0.11 -10.35 6.21
C VAL A 61 -0.67 -9.05 6.01
N LEU A 62 -1.98 -9.17 5.76
CA LEU A 62 -2.82 -7.99 5.59
C LEU A 62 -2.78 -7.09 6.82
N VAL A 63 -2.92 -7.68 8.00
CA VAL A 63 -2.92 -6.94 9.25
C VAL A 63 -1.58 -6.26 9.47
N ALA A 64 -0.47 -6.97 9.23
CA ALA A 64 0.86 -6.42 9.44
C ALA A 64 1.14 -5.29 8.46
N VAL A 65 0.80 -5.46 7.20
CA VAL A 65 1.03 -4.43 6.18
C VAL A 65 0.17 -3.20 6.45
N LYS A 66 -1.10 -3.40 6.80
CA LYS A 66 -1.97 -2.28 7.14
C LYS A 66 -1.39 -1.46 8.29
N ARG A 67 -0.96 -2.14 9.34
CA ARG A 67 -0.38 -1.46 10.51
C ARG A 67 0.88 -0.70 10.11
N PHE A 68 1.74 -1.32 9.32
CA PHE A 68 2.97 -0.67 8.89
C PHE A 68 2.68 0.57 8.04
N LEU A 69 1.75 0.47 7.09
CA LEU A 69 1.47 1.59 6.18
C LEU A 69 0.89 2.81 6.92
N HIS A 70 0.29 2.60 8.08
CA HIS A 70 -0.23 3.71 8.89
C HIS A 70 0.76 4.17 9.95
N SER A 71 1.98 3.65 9.96
CA SER A 71 2.98 4.00 10.96
C SER A 71 3.76 5.25 10.55
N PRO A 72 4.40 5.92 11.54
CA PRO A 72 5.29 7.03 11.23
C PRO A 72 6.47 6.62 10.36
N GLU A 73 6.91 5.36 10.48
CA GLU A 73 8.01 4.85 9.68
C GLU A 73 7.65 4.84 8.19
N ALA A 74 6.43 4.41 7.86
CA ALA A 74 5.98 4.42 6.48
C ALA A 74 5.86 5.85 5.95
N ARG A 75 5.42 6.78 6.78
CA ARG A 75 5.36 8.18 6.38
C ARG A 75 6.76 8.72 6.08
N ALA A 76 7.75 8.34 6.86
CA ALA A 76 9.14 8.72 6.60
C ALA A 76 9.65 8.15 5.29
N LEU A 77 9.09 7.03 4.85
CA LEU A 77 9.40 6.42 3.56
C LEU A 77 8.56 7.00 2.41
N GLY A 78 7.78 8.04 2.68
CA GLY A 78 7.08 8.77 1.64
C GLY A 78 5.60 8.47 1.52
N VAL A 79 5.02 7.64 2.38
CA VAL A 79 3.59 7.31 2.31
C VAL A 79 2.78 8.50 2.78
N LYS A 80 1.95 9.03 1.87
CA LYS A 80 1.07 10.16 2.16
C LYS A 80 -0.33 9.69 2.53
N ASN A 81 -0.85 8.72 1.79
CA ASN A 81 -2.21 8.25 2.00
C ASN A 81 -2.31 6.77 1.64
N VAL A 82 -3.18 6.06 2.33
CA VAL A 82 -3.40 4.64 2.12
C VAL A 82 -4.90 4.41 2.11
N GLN A 83 -5.39 3.71 1.08
CA GLN A 83 -6.79 3.36 0.99
C GLN A 83 -6.93 1.87 0.71
N PRO A 84 -7.83 1.18 1.40
CA PRO A 84 -8.08 -0.22 1.07
C PRO A 84 -8.74 -0.33 -0.31
N ASP A 85 -8.35 -1.37 -1.03
CA ASP A 85 -8.96 -1.67 -2.30
C ASP A 85 -10.36 -2.27 -2.09
N LYS A 86 -11.25 -2.04 -3.05
CA LYS A 86 -12.65 -2.47 -2.98
C LYS A 86 -12.81 -3.96 -2.71
N GLY A 87 -11.97 -4.76 -3.33
CA GLY A 87 -12.08 -6.20 -3.18
C GLY A 87 -11.52 -6.76 -1.88
N GLY A 88 -10.92 -5.92 -1.06
CA GLY A 88 -10.13 -6.38 0.08
C GLY A 88 -8.84 -7.02 -0.40
N GLY A 89 -7.89 -7.24 0.43
CA GLY A 89 -6.65 -7.91 0.06
C GLY A 89 -5.65 -7.05 -0.71
N ALA A 90 -5.88 -5.76 -0.83
CA ALA A 90 -4.93 -4.85 -1.45
C ALA A 90 -5.10 -3.44 -0.91
N PHE A 91 -4.06 -2.63 -1.05
CA PHE A 91 -4.07 -1.22 -0.65
C PHE A 91 -3.55 -0.36 -1.78
N MET A 92 -4.20 0.78 -2.00
CA MET A 92 -3.66 1.82 -2.86
C MET A 92 -2.88 2.80 -2.01
N VAL A 93 -1.63 3.05 -2.38
CA VAL A 93 -0.72 3.87 -1.60
C VAL A 93 -0.33 5.08 -2.43
N THR A 94 -0.61 6.27 -1.90
CA THR A 94 -0.19 7.53 -2.51
C THR A 94 1.05 8.01 -1.79
N LEU A 95 2.07 8.39 -2.55
CA LEU A 95 3.32 8.87 -2.00
C LEU A 95 3.38 10.39 -2.11
N TYR A 96 4.18 11.00 -1.23
CA TYR A 96 4.48 12.41 -1.37
C TYR A 96 5.22 12.66 -2.68
N ALA A 97 4.98 13.79 -3.31
CA ALA A 97 5.71 14.18 -4.50
C ALA A 97 7.18 14.45 -4.15
N PRO A 98 8.11 14.26 -5.11
CA PRO A 98 9.50 14.62 -4.87
C PRO A 98 9.61 16.08 -4.44
N GLY A 99 10.28 16.32 -3.33
CA GLY A 99 10.39 17.66 -2.76
C GLY A 99 9.27 18.05 -1.83
N GLU A 100 8.18 17.29 -1.78
CA GLU A 100 7.09 17.51 -0.85
C GLU A 100 7.47 16.87 0.49
N ALA A 101 7.47 17.66 1.56
CA ALA A 101 7.87 17.15 2.86
C ALA A 101 6.68 16.53 3.60
N PRO A 102 6.86 15.41 4.27
CA PRO A 102 5.85 14.88 5.15
C PRO A 102 5.60 15.86 6.30
N THR A 103 4.34 16.04 6.64
CA THR A 103 3.98 16.93 7.77
C THR A 103 3.49 16.14 8.95
#